data_31a7cc94097a6aacc91f16faef99f1ad
#
_entry.id   31a7cc94097a6aacc91f16faef99f1ad
#
_cell.length_a   1.000
_cell.length_b   1.000
_cell.length_c   1.000
_cell.angle_alpha   90.00
_cell.angle_beta   90.00
_cell.angle_gamma   90.00
#
_symmetry.space_group_name_H-M   'P 1'
#
loop_
_entity.id
_entity.type
_entity.pdbx_description
1 polymer ?
#
loop_
_entity_poly.entity_id
_entity_poly.type
_entity_poly.pdbx_seq_one_letter_code
_entity_poly.pdbx_strand_id
1 'polypeptide(L)' 'MEFRQLQYFVAVAEEESFSRAAEKMNVSQPSLSKAIQSIEDEYGVTLVKRTTRSFKLTDA' A
#
# COMPACT_ATOMS: atom_id res chain seq x y z
N MET A 1 -3.08 -2.78 13.53
CA MET A 1 -2.15 -2.86 12.39
C MET A 1 -0.83 -3.48 12.84
N GLU A 2 -0.39 -4.48 12.11
CA GLU A 2 0.89 -5.10 12.43
C GLU A 2 2.05 -4.25 11.92
N PHE A 3 3.21 -4.42 12.53
CA PHE A 3 4.41 -3.70 12.13
C PHE A 3 4.74 -3.92 10.65
N ARG A 4 4.59 -5.16 10.16
CA ARG A 4 4.85 -5.48 8.76
C ARG A 4 3.92 -4.72 7.82
N GLN A 5 2.64 -4.59 8.18
CA GLN A 5 1.70 -3.84 7.38
C GLN A 5 2.09 -2.38 7.30
N LEU A 6 2.55 -1.84 8.41
CA LEU A 6 3.03 -0.46 8.44
C LEU A 6 4.23 -0.27 7.52
N GLN A 7 5.15 -1.24 7.52
CA GLN A 7 6.30 -1.20 6.63
C GLN A 7 5.87 -1.21 5.17
N TYR A 8 4.88 -2.03 4.84
CA TYR A 8 4.34 -2.09 3.47
C TYR A 8 3.75 -0.75 3.06
N PHE A 9 2.98 -0.14 3.95
CA PHE A 9 2.39 1.16 3.66
C PHE A 9 3.47 2.22 3.43
N VAL A 10 4.48 2.25 4.28
CA VAL A 10 5.60 3.20 4.14
C VAL A 10 6.31 2.99 2.81
N ALA A 11 6.55 1.73 2.43
CA ALA A 11 7.20 1.43 1.15
C ALA A 11 6.37 1.94 -0.02
N VAL A 12 5.05 1.72 0.01
CA VAL A 12 4.16 2.18 -1.04
C VAL A 12 4.18 3.70 -1.11
N ALA A 13 4.17 4.37 0.02
CA ALA A 13 4.19 5.82 0.08
C ALA A 13 5.50 6.39 -0.47
N GLU A 14 6.62 5.77 -0.11
CA GLU A 14 7.93 6.24 -0.56
C GLU A 14 8.16 6.02 -2.06
N GLU A 15 7.74 4.86 -2.55
CA GLU A 15 7.94 4.52 -3.96
C GLU A 15 6.88 5.11 -4.88
N GLU A 16 5.73 5.47 -4.33
CA GLU A 16 4.57 5.93 -5.08
C GLU A 16 4.19 4.96 -6.19
N SER A 17 4.40 3.66 -5.92
CA SER A 17 4.14 2.61 -6.89
C SER A 17 4.03 1.28 -6.16
N PHE A 18 2.96 0.53 -6.42
CA PHE A 18 2.79 -0.79 -5.85
C PHE A 18 3.84 -1.77 -6.38
N SER A 19 4.16 -1.67 -7.67
CA SER A 19 5.16 -2.55 -8.27
C SER A 19 6.53 -2.37 -7.62
N ARG A 20 6.97 -1.13 -7.50
CA ARG A 20 8.27 -0.84 -6.90
C ARG A 20 8.31 -1.17 -5.43
N ALA A 21 7.21 -0.87 -4.72
CA ALA A 21 7.13 -1.19 -3.30
C ALA A 21 7.20 -2.70 -3.08
N ALA A 22 6.52 -3.48 -3.93
CA ALA A 22 6.55 -4.93 -3.83
C ALA A 22 7.98 -5.45 -4.04
N GLU A 23 8.69 -4.91 -5.01
CA GLU A 23 10.08 -5.28 -5.24
C GLU A 23 10.94 -4.94 -4.02
N LYS A 24 10.78 -3.74 -3.50
CA LYS A 24 11.53 -3.29 -2.33
C LYS A 24 11.30 -4.19 -1.13
N MET A 25 10.06 -4.61 -0.92
CA MET A 25 9.69 -5.45 0.21
C MET A 25 9.88 -6.94 -0.08
N ASN A 26 10.26 -7.29 -1.30
CA ASN A 26 10.49 -8.67 -1.72
C ASN A 26 9.23 -9.52 -1.57
N VAL A 27 8.11 -8.98 -2.01
CA VAL A 27 6.81 -9.68 -2.01
C VAL A 27 6.15 -9.47 -3.35
N SER A 28 5.12 -10.26 -3.63
CA SER A 28 4.35 -10.08 -4.85
C SER A 28 3.46 -8.85 -4.74
N GLN A 29 3.16 -8.22 -5.88
CA GLN A 29 2.30 -7.05 -5.89
C GLN A 29 0.90 -7.36 -5.33
N PRO A 30 0.27 -8.49 -5.68
CA PRO A 30 -1.03 -8.83 -5.08
C PRO A 30 -0.97 -8.96 -3.56
N SER A 31 0.11 -9.53 -3.02
CA SER A 31 0.27 -9.64 -1.57
C SER A 31 0.37 -8.28 -0.92
N LEU A 32 1.15 -7.37 -1.51
CA LEU A 32 1.30 -6.02 -1.00
C LEU A 32 -0.03 -5.27 -1.04
N SER A 33 -0.72 -5.36 -2.17
CA SER A 33 -2.02 -4.70 -2.34
C SER A 33 -3.03 -5.20 -1.31
N LYS A 34 -3.03 -6.50 -1.06
CA LYS A 34 -3.92 -7.09 -0.07
C LYS A 34 -3.61 -6.59 1.34
N ALA A 35 -2.34 -6.43 1.66
CA ALA A 35 -1.93 -5.91 2.97
C ALA A 35 -2.43 -4.49 3.15
N ILE A 36 -2.31 -3.65 2.13
CA ILE A 36 -2.79 -2.27 2.19
C ILE A 36 -4.32 -2.25 2.31
N GLN A 37 -5.00 -3.12 1.56
CA GLN A 37 -6.46 -3.23 1.65
C GLN A 37 -6.90 -3.59 3.07
N SER A 38 -6.16 -4.49 3.71
CA SER A 38 -6.45 -4.92 5.07
C SER A 38 -6.36 -3.76 6.06
N ILE A 39 -5.37 -2.88 5.88
CA ILE A 39 -5.23 -1.70 6.71
C ILE A 39 -6.42 -0.76 6.50
N GLU A 40 -6.78 -0.54 5.24
CA GLU A 40 -7.91 0.32 4.92
C GLU A 40 -9.20 -0.20 5.54
N ASP A 41 -9.40 -1.52 5.47
CA ASP A 41 -10.59 -2.14 6.04
C ASP A 41 -10.62 -2.01 7.57
N GLU A 42 -9.45 -2.19 8.19
CA GLU A 42 -9.34 -2.15 9.65
C GLU A 42 -9.73 -0.78 10.20
N TYR A 43 -9.32 0.27 9.52
CA TYR A 43 -9.55 1.64 9.99
C TYR A 43 -10.70 2.34 9.27
N GLY A 44 -11.31 1.69 8.30
CA GLY A 44 -12.44 2.25 7.57
C GLY A 44 -12.10 3.47 6.75
N VAL A 45 -10.87 3.54 6.24
CA VAL A 45 -10.41 4.67 5.43
C VAL A 45 -9.74 4.18 4.16
N THR A 46 -9.66 5.06 3.17
CA THR A 46 -8.90 4.80 1.96
C THR A 46 -7.59 5.57 2.05
N LEU A 47 -6.48 4.84 2.16
CA LEU A 47 -5.16 5.45 2.31
C LEU A 47 -4.50 5.73 0.96
N VAL A 48 -4.83 4.92 -0.05
CA VAL A 48 -4.21 4.99 -1.36
C VAL A 48 -5.31 5.03 -2.41
N LYS A 49 -5.22 5.99 -3.31
CA LYS A 49 -6.15 6.08 -4.41
C LYS A 49 -5.58 5.26 -5.57
N ARG A 50 -6.20 4.12 -5.83
CA ARG A 50 -5.75 3.21 -6.88
C ARG A 50 -6.45 3.55 -8.18
N THR A 51 -5.67 3.96 -9.17
CA THR A 51 -6.19 4.22 -10.51
C THR A 51 -5.39 3.39 -11.51
N THR A 52 -5.93 3.25 -12.72
CA THR A 52 -5.23 2.50 -13.76
C THR A 52 -4.00 3.24 -14.28
N ARG A 53 -3.90 4.52 -14.03
CA ARG A 53 -2.84 5.35 -14.58
C ARG A 53 -1.83 5.86 -13.58
N SER A 54 -2.24 6.06 -12.35
CA SER A 54 -1.34 6.66 -11.39
C SER A 54 -1.66 6.19 -9.98
N PHE A 55 -0.68 6.34 -9.14
CA PHE A 55 -0.77 6.10 -7.72
C PHE A 55 -0.81 7.45 -7.02
N LYS A 56 -1.66 7.57 -6.01
CA LYS A 56 -1.75 8.81 -5.26
C LYS A 56 -2.25 8.54 -3.85
N LEU A 57 -1.60 9.14 -2.87
CA LEU A 57 -2.04 9.04 -1.48
C LEU A 57 -3.24 9.94 -1.26
N THR A 58 -4.14 9.50 -0.39
CA THR A 58 -5.29 10.31 0.02
C THR A 58 -4.87 11.20 1.18
N ASP A 59 -5.75 12.16 1.52
CA ASP A 59 -5.51 13.05 2.65
C ASP A 59 -6.00 12.46 3.98
N ALA A 60 -6.45 11.25 3.98
CA ALA A 60 -7.03 10.61 5.15
C ALA A 60 -6.00 10.35 6.27
#